data_14c38809f92b68e2aa47a7b68668979c
#
_entry.id   14c38809f92b68e2aa47a7b68668979c
#
_cell.length_a   1.000
_cell.length_b   1.000
_cell.length_c   1.000
_cell.angle_alpha   90.00
_cell.angle_beta   90.00
_cell.angle_gamma   90.00
#
_symmetry.space_group_name_H-M   'P 1'
#
loop_
_entity.id
_entity.type
_entity.pdbx_description
1 polymer ?
#
loop_
_entity_poly.entity_id
_entity_poly.type
_entity_poly.pdbx_seq_one_letter_code
_entity_poly.pdbx_strand_id
1 'polypeptide(L)'
;MKIYAHRGFSGKFPEGSRKAYDGAAKIGADGIECDVRFTKDKILVCFHDSTTERITGKPGRVSQLSLAEMRNRYDLITLEELITFAIAKRINLLIETKHPVSMGRKVEREVLRLLDQRKKEIQASGIRIIVFTFSYWAARYLSHRYSDAGYVIKKPWRIRFCPTKLVALGYWLLKENPELEKSLIDRELFLWTLNTSEDIEWAKRTRASGLITNFPDVAKEVLGH
;
A
#
# COMPACT_ATOMS: atom_id res chain seq x y z
N MET A 1 7.01 -16.15 1.62
CA MET A 1 6.92 -14.66 1.70
C MET A 1 5.88 -14.20 0.70
N LYS A 2 4.92 -13.34 1.08
CA LYS A 2 3.86 -12.86 0.16
C LYS A 2 4.37 -11.73 -0.74
N ILE A 3 3.88 -11.68 -1.98
CA ILE A 3 4.24 -10.67 -2.99
C ILE A 3 3.11 -9.66 -3.11
N TYR A 4 3.40 -8.39 -2.81
CA TYR A 4 2.48 -7.28 -2.99
C TYR A 4 2.95 -6.36 -4.12
N ALA A 5 2.10 -6.20 -5.13
CA ALA A 5 2.38 -5.37 -6.29
C ALA A 5 2.22 -3.88 -5.93
N HIS A 6 3.32 -3.14 -5.87
CA HIS A 6 3.38 -1.72 -5.50
C HIS A 6 2.68 -0.84 -6.53
N ARG A 7 1.55 -0.24 -6.14
CA ARG A 7 0.65 0.52 -7.02
C ARG A 7 0.14 -0.31 -8.22
N GLY A 8 -0.08 -1.63 -7.97
CA GLY A 8 -0.29 -2.61 -9.03
C GLY A 8 1.02 -3.04 -9.70
N PHE A 9 0.95 -3.66 -10.86
CA PHE A 9 2.13 -4.06 -11.64
C PHE A 9 2.76 -2.83 -12.32
N SER A 10 3.28 -1.92 -11.51
CA SER A 10 3.78 -0.60 -11.94
C SER A 10 5.07 -0.64 -12.74
N GLY A 11 5.83 -1.74 -12.68
CA GLY A 11 6.99 -1.95 -13.54
C GLY A 11 6.63 -2.20 -15.02
N LYS A 12 5.37 -2.53 -15.30
CA LYS A 12 4.89 -2.84 -16.66
C LYS A 12 3.76 -1.91 -17.13
N PHE A 13 2.94 -1.42 -16.22
CA PHE A 13 1.78 -0.59 -16.50
C PHE A 13 1.87 0.74 -15.73
N PRO A 14 1.15 1.79 -16.16
CA PRO A 14 1.11 3.04 -15.42
C PRO A 14 0.65 2.82 -13.97
N GLU A 15 1.42 3.32 -12.99
CA GLU A 15 1.20 3.07 -11.56
C GLU A 15 -0.19 3.51 -11.08
N GLY A 16 -0.89 2.71 -10.29
CA GLY A 16 -2.21 3.06 -9.75
C GLY A 16 -3.35 3.07 -10.78
N SER A 17 -3.07 2.68 -12.03
CA SER A 17 -4.09 2.54 -13.06
C SER A 17 -4.87 1.24 -12.93
N ARG A 18 -6.08 1.19 -13.50
CA ARG A 18 -6.86 -0.04 -13.59
C ARG A 18 -6.07 -1.17 -14.25
N LYS A 19 -5.31 -0.84 -15.31
CA LYS A 19 -4.43 -1.81 -16.00
C LYS A 19 -3.34 -2.38 -15.11
N ALA A 20 -2.75 -1.57 -14.23
CA ALA A 20 -1.72 -2.03 -13.29
C ALA A 20 -2.30 -3.01 -12.26
N TYR A 21 -3.51 -2.75 -11.75
CA TYR A 21 -4.17 -3.64 -10.79
C TYR A 21 -4.64 -4.94 -11.46
N ASP A 22 -5.19 -4.86 -12.66
CA ASP A 22 -5.53 -6.04 -13.47
C ASP A 22 -4.28 -6.89 -13.77
N GLY A 23 -3.17 -6.25 -14.11
CA GLY A 23 -1.88 -6.91 -14.35
C GLY A 23 -1.37 -7.65 -13.12
N ALA A 24 -1.46 -7.03 -11.93
CA ALA A 24 -1.08 -7.65 -10.67
C ALA A 24 -1.92 -8.90 -10.34
N ALA A 25 -3.23 -8.82 -10.57
CA ALA A 25 -4.12 -9.97 -10.37
C ALA A 25 -3.85 -11.09 -11.39
N LYS A 26 -3.61 -10.76 -12.66
CA LYS A 26 -3.31 -11.72 -13.72
C LYS A 26 -2.00 -12.47 -13.51
N ILE A 27 -0.95 -11.80 -13.02
CA ILE A 27 0.32 -12.46 -12.70
C ILE A 27 0.23 -13.30 -11.42
N GLY A 28 -0.88 -13.24 -10.68
CA GLY A 28 -1.07 -13.99 -9.45
C GLY A 28 -0.25 -13.44 -8.29
N ALA A 29 -0.14 -12.12 -8.15
CA ALA A 29 0.41 -11.52 -6.94
C ALA A 29 -0.50 -11.83 -5.74
N ASP A 30 0.09 -12.02 -4.55
CA ASP A 30 -0.69 -12.30 -3.32
C ASP A 30 -1.52 -11.10 -2.87
N GLY A 31 -1.09 -9.90 -3.26
CA GLY A 31 -1.76 -8.66 -2.92
C GLY A 31 -1.37 -7.49 -3.81
N ILE A 32 -2.12 -6.42 -3.65
CA ILE A 32 -1.92 -5.14 -4.32
C ILE A 32 -1.66 -4.10 -3.23
N GLU A 33 -0.66 -3.26 -3.45
CA GLU A 33 -0.47 -2.05 -2.65
C GLU A 33 -1.02 -0.85 -3.42
N CYS A 34 -1.64 0.08 -2.69
CA CYS A 34 -2.15 1.34 -3.23
C CYS A 34 -2.02 2.50 -2.25
N ASP A 35 -1.82 3.70 -2.80
CA ASP A 35 -1.78 4.96 -2.08
C ASP A 35 -3.12 5.69 -2.19
N VAL A 36 -3.68 6.21 -1.09
CA VAL A 36 -4.98 6.88 -1.16
C VAL A 36 -4.92 8.35 -0.78
N ARG A 37 -5.64 9.17 -1.57
CA ARG A 37 -5.82 10.60 -1.36
C ARG A 37 -7.25 11.04 -1.64
N PHE A 38 -7.70 12.10 -0.97
CA PHE A 38 -8.96 12.74 -1.29
C PHE A 38 -8.86 13.64 -2.51
N THR A 39 -9.86 13.55 -3.37
CA THR A 39 -10.21 14.57 -4.38
C THR A 39 -10.91 15.76 -3.72
N LYS A 40 -11.20 16.80 -4.52
CA LYS A 40 -11.99 17.98 -4.11
C LYS A 40 -13.36 17.60 -3.55
N ASP A 41 -14.03 16.67 -4.20
CA ASP A 41 -15.34 16.12 -3.86
C ASP A 41 -15.31 15.01 -2.80
N LYS A 42 -14.16 14.86 -2.10
CA LYS A 42 -13.97 13.96 -0.95
C LYS A 42 -14.11 12.48 -1.29
N ILE A 43 -13.78 12.09 -2.49
CA ILE A 43 -13.68 10.70 -2.91
C ILE A 43 -12.23 10.24 -2.74
N LEU A 44 -12.01 9.06 -2.11
CA LEU A 44 -10.68 8.45 -2.03
C LEU A 44 -10.32 7.83 -3.38
N VAL A 45 -9.25 8.32 -3.98
CA VAL A 45 -8.68 7.80 -5.23
C VAL A 45 -7.32 7.15 -4.98
N CYS A 46 -7.00 6.12 -5.75
CA CYS A 46 -5.70 5.47 -5.72
C CYS A 46 -4.69 6.32 -6.51
N PHE A 47 -3.93 7.16 -5.80
CA PHE A 47 -2.97 8.08 -6.40
C PHE A 47 -1.86 8.46 -5.41
N HIS A 48 -0.59 8.29 -5.82
CA HIS A 48 0.55 8.49 -4.92
C HIS A 48 0.83 9.95 -4.61
N ASP A 49 1.00 10.78 -5.64
CA ASP A 49 1.48 12.14 -5.49
C ASP A 49 0.37 13.10 -5.02
N SER A 50 0.75 14.21 -4.41
CA SER A 50 -0.20 15.28 -4.08
C SER A 50 -0.60 16.11 -5.30
N THR A 51 0.17 16.01 -6.39
CA THR A 51 -0.05 16.69 -7.67
C THR A 51 -0.10 15.69 -8.81
N THR A 52 -0.72 16.06 -9.93
CA THR A 52 -0.93 15.17 -11.07
C THR A 52 0.20 15.20 -12.10
N GLU A 53 1.10 16.18 -12.02
CA GLU A 53 2.06 16.53 -13.06
C GLU A 53 2.98 15.38 -13.48
N ARG A 54 3.59 14.67 -12.53
CA ARG A 54 4.53 13.56 -12.81
C ARG A 54 3.87 12.44 -13.63
N ILE A 55 2.62 12.12 -13.30
CA ILE A 55 1.91 10.98 -13.91
C ILE A 55 1.20 11.39 -15.20
N THR A 56 0.65 12.61 -15.25
CA THR A 56 -0.25 13.02 -16.35
C THR A 56 0.35 14.07 -17.28
N GLY A 57 1.52 14.62 -16.94
CA GLY A 57 2.10 15.77 -17.64
C GLY A 57 1.32 17.08 -17.45
N LYS A 58 0.19 17.07 -16.71
CA LYS A 58 -0.69 18.23 -16.50
C LYS A 58 -0.63 18.65 -15.03
N PRO A 59 -0.33 19.93 -14.71
CA PRO A 59 -0.28 20.40 -13.33
C PRO A 59 -1.68 20.39 -12.70
N GLY A 60 -1.71 20.18 -11.39
CA GLY A 60 -2.93 20.21 -10.58
C GLY A 60 -2.76 19.49 -9.26
N ARG A 61 -3.42 19.97 -8.22
CA ARG A 61 -3.44 19.28 -6.92
C ARG A 61 -4.62 18.32 -6.85
N VAL A 62 -4.38 17.06 -6.49
CA VAL A 62 -5.43 16.05 -6.34
C VAL A 62 -6.58 16.54 -5.46
N SER A 63 -6.27 17.22 -4.35
CA SER A 63 -7.27 17.76 -3.42
C SER A 63 -8.09 18.95 -3.97
N GLN A 64 -7.74 19.48 -5.14
CA GLN A 64 -8.43 20.59 -5.81
C GLN A 64 -9.18 20.14 -7.08
N LEU A 65 -8.99 18.90 -7.50
CA LEU A 65 -9.64 18.31 -8.66
C LEU A 65 -10.75 17.35 -8.20
N SER A 66 -11.91 17.40 -8.87
CA SER A 66 -12.99 16.43 -8.69
C SER A 66 -12.59 15.06 -9.25
N LEU A 67 -13.31 14.01 -8.89
CA LEU A 67 -13.10 12.68 -9.48
C LEU A 67 -13.22 12.69 -11.00
N ALA A 68 -14.20 13.43 -11.54
CA ALA A 68 -14.39 13.57 -13.00
C ALA A 68 -13.17 14.20 -13.66
N GLU A 69 -12.65 15.30 -13.10
CA GLU A 69 -11.44 15.95 -13.60
C GLU A 69 -10.20 15.05 -13.51
N MET A 70 -10.08 14.26 -12.44
CA MET A 70 -8.99 13.28 -12.30
C MET A 70 -9.10 12.18 -13.36
N ARG A 71 -10.29 11.64 -13.61
CA ARG A 71 -10.53 10.60 -14.63
C ARG A 71 -10.28 11.08 -16.05
N ASN A 72 -10.53 12.35 -16.34
CA ASN A 72 -10.18 12.95 -17.62
C ASN A 72 -8.67 13.10 -17.85
N ARG A 73 -7.87 12.94 -16.81
CA ARG A 73 -6.40 13.05 -16.87
C ARG A 73 -5.69 11.71 -16.83
N TYR A 74 -6.29 10.71 -16.16
CA TYR A 74 -5.66 9.44 -15.86
C TYR A 74 -6.66 8.31 -15.68
N ASP A 75 -6.30 7.10 -16.07
CA ASP A 75 -7.07 5.86 -15.84
C ASP A 75 -6.97 5.42 -14.37
N LEU A 76 -7.47 6.25 -13.48
CA LEU A 76 -7.44 5.98 -12.04
C LEU A 76 -8.69 5.22 -11.56
N ILE A 77 -8.54 4.57 -10.42
CA ILE A 77 -9.59 3.86 -9.71
C ILE A 77 -9.81 4.51 -8.33
N THR A 78 -11.05 4.51 -7.85
CA THR A 78 -11.35 4.88 -6.47
C THR A 78 -10.98 3.74 -5.51
N LEU A 79 -10.79 4.05 -4.22
CA LEU A 79 -10.55 2.99 -3.23
C LEU A 79 -11.74 2.02 -3.15
N GLU A 80 -12.97 2.51 -3.24
CA GLU A 80 -14.17 1.68 -3.20
C GLU A 80 -14.21 0.69 -4.38
N GLU A 81 -13.88 1.16 -5.59
CA GLU A 81 -13.76 0.30 -6.77
C GLU A 81 -12.62 -0.73 -6.61
N LEU A 82 -11.48 -0.33 -6.02
CA LEU A 82 -10.37 -1.25 -5.77
C LEU A 82 -10.73 -2.32 -4.72
N ILE A 83 -11.46 -1.96 -3.65
CA ILE A 83 -11.97 -2.93 -2.67
C ILE A 83 -12.91 -3.93 -3.37
N THR A 84 -13.83 -3.46 -4.21
CA THR A 84 -14.73 -4.32 -5.01
C THR A 84 -13.94 -5.27 -5.91
N PHE A 85 -12.94 -4.74 -6.59
CA PHE A 85 -12.02 -5.53 -7.43
C PHE A 85 -11.26 -6.59 -6.62
N ALA A 86 -10.72 -6.20 -5.46
CA ALA A 86 -9.94 -7.09 -4.60
C ALA A 86 -10.79 -8.26 -4.07
N ILE A 87 -12.04 -7.99 -3.67
CA ILE A 87 -13.01 -9.01 -3.25
C ILE A 87 -13.30 -9.97 -4.40
N ALA A 88 -13.60 -9.45 -5.60
CA ALA A 88 -13.93 -10.26 -6.76
C ALA A 88 -12.75 -11.14 -7.23
N LYS A 89 -11.52 -10.64 -7.14
CA LYS A 89 -10.29 -11.35 -7.52
C LYS A 89 -9.68 -12.18 -6.39
N ARG A 90 -10.21 -12.09 -5.17
CA ARG A 90 -9.65 -12.71 -3.95
C ARG A 90 -8.17 -12.38 -3.74
N ILE A 91 -7.82 -11.11 -3.93
CA ILE A 91 -6.46 -10.59 -3.79
C ILE A 91 -6.36 -9.65 -2.58
N ASN A 92 -5.32 -9.78 -1.77
CA ASN A 92 -5.13 -8.93 -0.58
C ASN A 92 -4.85 -7.47 -0.96
N LEU A 93 -5.11 -6.53 -0.04
CA LEU A 93 -4.77 -5.11 -0.22
C LEU A 93 -3.85 -4.61 0.89
N LEU A 94 -2.86 -3.80 0.50
CA LEU A 94 -2.14 -2.87 1.37
C LEU A 94 -2.55 -1.45 0.97
N ILE A 95 -3.21 -0.73 1.87
CA ILE A 95 -3.70 0.63 1.62
C ILE A 95 -2.80 1.61 2.38
N GLU A 96 -2.04 2.46 1.69
CA GLU A 96 -1.29 3.53 2.33
C GLU A 96 -2.10 4.83 2.37
N THR A 97 -2.34 5.36 3.57
CA THR A 97 -2.93 6.70 3.74
C THR A 97 -1.86 7.78 3.64
N LYS A 98 -1.98 8.68 2.66
CA LYS A 98 -0.98 9.72 2.37
C LYS A 98 -1.13 10.97 3.24
N HIS A 99 0.01 11.44 3.72
CA HIS A 99 0.16 12.67 4.51
C HIS A 99 1.23 13.59 3.90
N PRO A 100 1.24 14.91 4.23
CA PRO A 100 0.30 15.63 5.10
C PRO A 100 -1.06 15.87 4.43
N VAL A 101 -2.11 15.94 5.28
CA VAL A 101 -3.45 16.36 4.85
C VAL A 101 -3.97 17.45 5.80
N SER A 102 -4.58 18.49 5.26
CA SER A 102 -5.11 19.62 6.03
C SER A 102 -6.29 19.25 6.94
N MET A 103 -6.84 18.06 6.77
CA MET A 103 -8.08 17.63 7.40
C MET A 103 -7.90 16.62 8.55
N GLY A 104 -6.73 16.59 9.18
CA GLY A 104 -6.44 15.68 10.29
C GLY A 104 -6.50 14.21 9.85
N ARG A 105 -7.36 13.39 10.49
CA ARG A 105 -7.50 11.95 10.23
C ARG A 105 -8.71 11.59 9.37
N LYS A 106 -9.14 12.48 8.50
CA LYS A 106 -10.32 12.20 7.66
C LYS A 106 -10.07 11.10 6.65
N VAL A 107 -8.83 10.98 6.15
CA VAL A 107 -8.45 9.88 5.23
C VAL A 107 -8.61 8.54 5.94
N GLU A 108 -8.01 8.37 7.12
CA GLU A 108 -8.09 7.13 7.90
C GLU A 108 -9.54 6.79 8.27
N ARG A 109 -10.32 7.79 8.70
CA ARG A 109 -11.74 7.59 9.02
C ARG A 109 -12.55 7.12 7.83
N GLU A 110 -12.31 7.70 6.66
CA GLU A 110 -13.02 7.30 5.45
C GLU A 110 -12.59 5.91 4.96
N VAL A 111 -11.30 5.57 5.04
CA VAL A 111 -10.83 4.21 4.78
C VAL A 111 -11.54 3.21 5.69
N LEU A 112 -11.53 3.46 7.01
CA LEU A 112 -12.19 2.57 7.97
C LEU A 112 -13.70 2.46 7.74
N ARG A 113 -14.37 3.56 7.37
CA ARG A 113 -15.81 3.56 7.04
C ARG A 113 -16.11 2.67 5.84
N LEU A 114 -15.31 2.77 4.77
CA LEU A 114 -15.46 1.91 3.58
C LEU A 114 -15.21 0.42 3.92
N LEU A 115 -14.19 0.13 4.72
CA LEU A 115 -13.90 -1.23 5.15
C LEU A 115 -15.02 -1.82 6.03
N ASP A 116 -15.58 -1.01 6.94
CA ASP A 116 -16.67 -1.44 7.80
C ASP A 116 -17.96 -1.71 7.00
N GLN A 117 -18.30 -0.85 6.05
CA GLN A 117 -19.44 -1.05 5.15
C GLN A 117 -19.35 -2.35 4.34
N ARG A 118 -18.14 -2.76 3.95
CA ARG A 118 -17.91 -3.97 3.15
C ARG A 118 -17.42 -5.16 3.98
N LYS A 119 -17.47 -5.06 5.32
CA LYS A 119 -16.89 -6.05 6.24
C LYS A 119 -17.32 -7.49 5.97
N LYS A 120 -18.60 -7.71 5.77
CA LYS A 120 -19.15 -9.07 5.48
C LYS A 120 -18.61 -9.65 4.19
N GLU A 121 -18.52 -8.83 3.13
CA GLU A 121 -18.02 -9.25 1.82
C GLU A 121 -16.50 -9.53 1.88
N ILE A 122 -15.74 -8.67 2.57
CA ILE A 122 -14.31 -8.85 2.80
C ILE A 122 -14.06 -10.17 3.54
N GLN A 123 -14.80 -10.42 4.62
CA GLN A 123 -14.70 -11.67 5.38
C GLN A 123 -15.05 -12.90 4.53
N ALA A 124 -16.14 -12.84 3.78
CA ALA A 124 -16.58 -13.94 2.91
C ALA A 124 -15.59 -14.24 1.77
N SER A 125 -14.85 -13.23 1.28
CA SER A 125 -13.84 -13.40 0.24
C SER A 125 -12.54 -14.03 0.74
N GLY A 126 -12.29 -14.00 2.07
CA GLY A 126 -11.05 -14.48 2.67
C GLY A 126 -9.83 -13.59 2.45
N ILE A 127 -9.99 -12.39 1.87
CA ILE A 127 -8.88 -11.47 1.67
C ILE A 127 -8.50 -10.76 2.97
N ARG A 128 -7.24 -10.36 3.06
CA ARG A 128 -6.73 -9.49 4.12
C ARG A 128 -6.50 -8.09 3.56
N ILE A 129 -6.99 -7.08 4.28
CA ILE A 129 -6.75 -5.68 3.95
C ILE A 129 -5.96 -5.05 5.09
N ILE A 130 -4.77 -4.52 4.79
CA ILE A 130 -3.89 -3.86 5.76
C ILE A 130 -3.86 -2.37 5.45
N VAL A 131 -3.94 -1.52 6.47
CA VAL A 131 -3.88 -0.06 6.31
C VAL A 131 -2.58 0.45 6.88
N PHE A 132 -1.69 0.95 6.00
CA PHE A 132 -0.39 1.53 6.35
C PHE A 132 -0.39 3.06 6.29
N THR A 133 0.53 3.66 7.04
CA THR A 133 0.78 5.12 6.98
C THR A 133 2.20 5.47 7.44
N PHE A 134 2.78 6.53 6.88
CA PHE A 134 4.03 7.14 7.36
C PHE A 134 3.83 8.07 8.56
N SER A 135 2.60 8.49 8.84
CA SER A 135 2.27 9.38 9.94
C SER A 135 2.18 8.63 11.26
N TYR A 136 3.06 8.92 12.22
CA TYR A 136 3.00 8.33 13.56
C TYR A 136 1.62 8.47 14.22
N TRP A 137 1.05 9.67 14.16
CA TRP A 137 -0.25 9.94 14.77
C TRP A 137 -1.41 9.24 14.07
N ALA A 138 -1.32 9.02 12.76
CA ALA A 138 -2.29 8.23 12.01
C ALA A 138 -2.14 6.74 12.35
N ALA A 139 -0.90 6.22 12.40
CA ALA A 139 -0.64 4.85 12.82
C ALA A 139 -1.15 4.55 14.24
N ARG A 140 -0.90 5.48 15.19
CA ARG A 140 -1.46 5.38 16.55
C ARG A 140 -2.99 5.43 16.57
N TYR A 141 -3.62 6.28 15.76
CA TYR A 141 -5.07 6.33 15.64
C TYR A 141 -5.64 5.01 15.09
N LEU A 142 -5.02 4.47 14.04
CA LEU A 142 -5.43 3.23 13.40
C LEU A 142 -5.23 2.02 14.32
N SER A 143 -4.11 1.92 15.06
CA SER A 143 -3.81 0.78 15.91
C SER A 143 -4.85 0.50 17.02
N HIS A 144 -5.61 1.52 17.42
CA HIS A 144 -6.70 1.38 18.38
C HIS A 144 -8.06 1.03 17.75
N ARG A 145 -8.18 0.98 16.42
CA ARG A 145 -9.46 0.86 15.70
C ARG A 145 -9.49 -0.22 14.65
N TYR A 146 -8.32 -0.67 14.23
CA TYR A 146 -8.18 -1.64 13.16
C TYR A 146 -7.00 -2.58 13.44
N SER A 147 -7.27 -3.88 13.53
CA SER A 147 -6.24 -4.88 13.89
C SER A 147 -5.11 -4.97 12.88
N ASP A 148 -5.44 -4.82 11.60
CA ASP A 148 -4.50 -4.84 10.49
C ASP A 148 -3.97 -3.43 10.14
N ALA A 149 -3.69 -2.62 11.16
CA ALA A 149 -3.03 -1.33 11.02
C ALA A 149 -1.52 -1.47 11.07
N GLY A 150 -0.82 -0.77 10.17
CA GLY A 150 0.63 -0.81 10.08
C GLY A 150 1.28 0.58 9.99
N TYR A 151 2.55 0.64 10.35
CA TYR A 151 3.38 1.84 10.29
C TYR A 151 4.50 1.68 9.28
N VAL A 152 4.64 2.67 8.39
CA VAL A 152 5.70 2.68 7.37
C VAL A 152 6.91 3.42 7.91
N ILE A 153 8.07 2.76 7.90
CA ILE A 153 9.31 3.25 8.51
C ILE A 153 10.41 3.38 7.44
N LYS A 154 10.98 4.59 7.33
CA LYS A 154 12.15 4.91 6.50
C LYS A 154 13.32 5.53 7.28
N LYS A 155 13.22 5.53 8.61
CA LYS A 155 14.28 6.02 9.50
C LYS A 155 14.36 5.08 10.70
N PRO A 156 15.54 4.49 11.04
CA PRO A 156 15.64 3.40 12.01
C PRO A 156 15.17 3.79 13.41
N TRP A 157 15.42 5.02 13.86
CA TRP A 157 15.01 5.49 15.19
C TRP A 157 13.49 5.46 15.42
N ARG A 158 12.66 5.44 14.36
CA ARG A 158 11.21 5.35 14.47
C ARG A 158 10.70 3.97 14.91
N ILE A 159 11.52 2.93 14.81
CA ILE A 159 11.17 1.57 15.25
C ILE A 159 10.83 1.57 16.73
N ARG A 160 11.62 2.30 17.56
CA ARG A 160 11.41 2.39 19.02
C ARG A 160 10.01 2.90 19.40
N PHE A 161 9.43 3.76 18.58
CA PHE A 161 8.14 4.41 18.84
C PHE A 161 7.00 3.82 18.01
N CYS A 162 7.22 2.69 17.33
CA CYS A 162 6.22 2.11 16.44
C CYS A 162 4.97 1.67 17.20
N PRO A 163 3.77 2.25 16.90
CA PRO A 163 2.55 2.01 17.65
C PRO A 163 1.77 0.77 17.16
N THR A 164 2.23 0.09 16.11
CA THR A 164 1.50 -1.00 15.44
C THR A 164 2.26 -2.32 15.50
N LYS A 165 1.52 -3.43 15.40
CA LYS A 165 2.11 -4.78 15.27
C LYS A 165 2.63 -5.05 13.86
N LEU A 166 2.10 -4.38 12.85
CA LEU A 166 2.53 -4.49 11.47
C LEU A 166 3.47 -3.33 11.12
N VAL A 167 4.57 -3.65 10.45
CA VAL A 167 5.60 -2.69 10.04
C VAL A 167 5.93 -2.89 8.57
N ALA A 168 5.89 -1.81 7.79
CA ALA A 168 6.50 -1.78 6.48
C ALA A 168 7.81 -1.01 6.56
N LEU A 169 8.94 -1.71 6.42
CA LEU A 169 10.28 -1.15 6.56
C LEU A 169 10.94 -0.96 5.20
N GLY A 170 11.59 0.18 4.98
CA GLY A 170 12.49 0.35 3.84
C GLY A 170 13.60 -0.71 3.89
N TYR A 171 13.67 -1.60 2.89
CA TYR A 171 14.53 -2.77 2.92
C TYR A 171 16.01 -2.43 3.13
N TRP A 172 16.48 -1.29 2.61
CA TRP A 172 17.86 -0.80 2.79
C TRP A 172 18.22 -0.61 4.27
N LEU A 173 17.26 -0.19 5.12
CA LEU A 173 17.52 -0.01 6.55
C LEU A 173 17.91 -1.33 7.21
N LEU A 174 17.25 -2.43 6.84
CA LEU A 174 17.54 -3.75 7.37
C LEU A 174 18.82 -4.32 6.74
N LYS A 175 19.07 -4.02 5.47
CA LYS A 175 20.26 -4.45 4.74
C LYS A 175 21.55 -3.80 5.31
N GLU A 176 21.45 -2.50 5.66
CA GLU A 176 22.53 -1.74 6.30
C GLU A 176 22.68 -2.07 7.79
N ASN A 177 21.58 -2.41 8.47
CA ASN A 177 21.55 -2.65 9.92
C ASN A 177 20.77 -3.92 10.25
N PRO A 178 21.34 -5.12 10.07
CA PRO A 178 20.65 -6.40 10.32
C PRO A 178 20.12 -6.55 11.76
N GLU A 179 20.76 -5.87 12.72
CA GLU A 179 20.33 -5.89 14.13
C GLU A 179 18.91 -5.34 14.36
N LEU A 180 18.38 -4.53 13.42
CA LEU A 180 17.02 -4.03 13.48
C LEU A 180 15.99 -5.15 13.46
N GLU A 181 16.31 -6.30 12.87
CA GLU A 181 15.41 -7.45 12.84
C GLU A 181 15.07 -7.97 14.25
N LYS A 182 16.04 -7.94 15.17
CA LYS A 182 15.81 -8.29 16.58
C LYS A 182 14.81 -7.34 17.25
N SER A 183 14.89 -6.06 16.91
CA SER A 183 13.97 -5.03 17.45
C SER A 183 12.53 -5.17 16.90
N LEU A 184 12.35 -5.98 15.89
CA LEU A 184 11.07 -6.20 15.21
C LEU A 184 10.53 -7.62 15.44
N ILE A 185 11.10 -8.41 16.38
CA ILE A 185 10.78 -9.82 16.57
C ILE A 185 9.29 -10.10 16.80
N ASP A 186 8.61 -9.23 17.55
CA ASP A 186 7.19 -9.32 17.88
C ASP A 186 6.26 -8.62 16.86
N ARG A 187 6.79 -8.27 15.69
CA ARG A 187 6.06 -7.53 14.66
C ARG A 187 6.01 -8.30 13.36
N GLU A 188 4.92 -8.17 12.65
CA GLU A 188 4.81 -8.66 11.27
C GLU A 188 5.48 -7.67 10.33
N LEU A 189 6.51 -8.14 9.60
CA LEU A 189 7.39 -7.31 8.79
C LEU A 189 7.06 -7.41 7.31
N PHE A 190 6.93 -6.26 6.66
CA PHE A 190 6.87 -6.09 5.21
C PHE A 190 8.05 -5.25 4.75
N LEU A 191 8.67 -5.60 3.64
CA LEU A 191 9.80 -4.86 3.07
C LEU A 191 9.38 -4.14 1.78
N TRP A 192 9.81 -2.87 1.61
CA TRP A 192 9.50 -2.03 0.45
C TRP A 192 10.70 -1.18 0.05
N THR A 193 10.91 -0.81 -1.21
CA THR A 193 10.34 -1.40 -2.41
C THR A 193 11.47 -2.18 -3.08
N LEU A 194 11.33 -3.49 -3.22
CA LEU A 194 12.36 -4.37 -3.75
C LEU A 194 12.10 -4.61 -5.24
N ASN A 195 13.00 -4.14 -6.09
CA ASN A 195 12.78 -4.14 -7.54
C ASN A 195 13.81 -4.96 -8.34
N THR A 196 14.86 -5.47 -7.70
CA THR A 196 15.87 -6.29 -8.35
C THR A 196 15.82 -7.72 -7.84
N SER A 197 16.20 -8.68 -8.67
CA SER A 197 16.31 -10.09 -8.29
C SER A 197 17.24 -10.28 -7.08
N GLU A 198 18.33 -9.51 -7.01
CA GLU A 198 19.30 -9.55 -5.91
C GLU A 198 18.68 -9.14 -4.56
N ASP A 199 17.93 -8.03 -4.56
CA ASP A 199 17.28 -7.55 -3.35
C ASP A 199 16.16 -8.50 -2.88
N ILE A 200 15.43 -9.10 -3.83
CA ILE A 200 14.39 -10.10 -3.54
C ILE A 200 15.03 -11.39 -2.98
N GLU A 201 16.12 -11.85 -3.59
CA GLU A 201 16.86 -13.02 -3.09
C GLU A 201 17.45 -12.78 -1.70
N TRP A 202 17.96 -11.55 -1.44
CA TRP A 202 18.37 -11.15 -0.11
C TRP A 202 17.21 -11.20 0.88
N ALA A 203 16.03 -10.70 0.51
CA ALA A 203 14.85 -10.67 1.37
C ALA A 203 14.37 -12.07 1.80
N LYS A 204 14.61 -13.12 1.01
CA LYS A 204 14.31 -14.52 1.37
C LYS A 204 14.98 -14.95 2.67
N ARG A 205 16.12 -14.35 3.02
CA ARG A 205 16.90 -14.68 4.23
C ARG A 205 16.39 -13.93 5.46
N THR A 206 15.44 -13.02 5.29
CA THR A 206 14.83 -12.25 6.38
C THR A 206 13.55 -12.93 6.86
N ARG A 207 13.07 -12.49 8.01
CA ARG A 207 11.77 -12.93 8.57
C ARG A 207 10.57 -12.17 8.01
N ALA A 208 10.72 -11.42 6.94
CA ALA A 208 9.63 -10.65 6.37
C ALA A 208 8.49 -11.55 5.87
N SER A 209 7.26 -11.21 6.27
CA SER A 209 6.04 -11.90 5.86
C SER A 209 5.64 -11.56 4.43
N GLY A 210 6.03 -10.36 3.96
CA GLY A 210 5.73 -9.89 2.62
C GLY A 210 6.75 -8.90 2.10
N LEU A 211 6.84 -8.84 0.79
CA LEU A 211 7.59 -7.81 0.05
C LEU A 211 6.67 -7.00 -0.85
N ILE A 212 7.01 -5.74 -1.04
CA ILE A 212 6.31 -4.80 -1.91
C ILE A 212 7.25 -4.45 -3.06
N THR A 213 6.80 -4.67 -4.30
CA THR A 213 7.64 -4.53 -5.52
C THR A 213 6.87 -3.96 -6.70
N ASN A 214 7.57 -3.24 -7.57
CA ASN A 214 7.05 -2.81 -8.87
C ASN A 214 7.00 -3.97 -9.89
N PHE A 215 7.78 -5.03 -9.65
CA PHE A 215 7.99 -6.16 -10.56
C PHE A 215 7.54 -7.48 -9.90
N PRO A 216 6.21 -7.71 -9.75
CA PRO A 216 5.71 -8.93 -9.11
C PRO A 216 6.04 -10.21 -9.92
N ASP A 217 6.27 -10.10 -11.22
CA ASP A 217 6.73 -11.19 -12.09
C ASP A 217 8.14 -11.66 -11.70
N VAL A 218 9.09 -10.72 -11.57
CA VAL A 218 10.45 -11.00 -11.09
C VAL A 218 10.41 -11.60 -9.68
N ALA A 219 9.56 -11.04 -8.80
CA ALA A 219 9.44 -11.56 -7.45
C ALA A 219 8.91 -13.01 -7.42
N LYS A 220 7.97 -13.35 -8.28
CA LYS A 220 7.46 -14.73 -8.40
C LYS A 220 8.53 -15.69 -8.87
N GLU A 221 9.29 -15.31 -9.89
CA GLU A 221 10.39 -16.13 -10.41
C GLU A 221 11.43 -16.41 -9.32
N VAL A 222 11.90 -15.36 -8.63
CA VAL A 222 12.93 -15.48 -7.58
C VAL A 222 12.43 -16.27 -6.38
N LEU A 223 11.17 -16.12 -5.97
CA LEU A 223 10.59 -16.82 -4.81
C LEU A 223 10.10 -18.24 -5.13
N GLY A 224 10.01 -18.62 -6.41
CA GLY A 224 9.54 -19.93 -6.84
C GLY A 224 8.02 -20.12 -6.67
N HIS A 225 7.24 -19.09 -6.93
CA HIS A 225 5.76 -19.07 -6.83
C HIS A 225 5.06 -19.33 -8.16
#